data_84737d1437a3042fdad71d7283e697c3
#
_entry.id   84737d1437a3042fdad71d7283e697c3
#
_cell.length_a   1.000
_cell.length_b   1.000
_cell.length_c   1.000
_cell.angle_alpha   90.00
_cell.angle_beta   90.00
_cell.angle_gamma   90.00
#
_symmetry.space_group_name_H-M   'P 1'
#
loop_
_entity.id
_entity.type
_entity.pdbx_description
1 polymer ?
#
loop_
_entity_poly.entity_id
_entity_poly.type
_entity_poly.pdbx_seq_one_letter_code
_entity_poly.pdbx_strand_id
1 'polypeptide(L)'
;MHKNIIWNVAFSEVDITPDFQTELIGCYRQDSRSQGVLHRLSAQVLLFENNNDFYCLSAIDSLGLTVSLSAKLRSAIAEKLNTQLSHIMLNFSHTHSAPAPLSPLNGERYFCFLTEQIMKCVETAKQNLCPFKLSWSVTDTQIGEN
;
A
#
# COMPACT_ATOMS: atom_id res chain seq x y z
N MET A 1 -36.25 -13.38 1.99
CA MET A 1 -35.94 -11.96 2.00
C MET A 1 -34.45 -11.83 1.78
N HIS A 2 -34.00 -11.40 0.59
CA HIS A 2 -32.59 -11.05 0.38
C HIS A 2 -32.34 -9.76 1.16
N LYS A 3 -31.55 -9.82 2.25
CA LYS A 3 -30.99 -8.61 2.84
C LYS A 3 -30.16 -7.94 1.75
N ASN A 4 -30.53 -6.75 1.34
CA ASN A 4 -29.65 -5.92 0.53
C ASN A 4 -28.41 -5.64 1.36
N ILE A 5 -27.33 -6.33 1.06
CA ILE A 5 -26.04 -6.09 1.68
C ILE A 5 -25.50 -4.80 1.05
N ILE A 6 -25.43 -3.75 1.85
CA ILE A 6 -24.89 -2.46 1.42
C ILE A 6 -23.41 -2.47 1.77
N TRP A 7 -22.58 -2.36 0.74
CA TRP A 7 -21.15 -2.16 0.89
C TRP A 7 -20.82 -0.67 0.73
N ASN A 8 -19.89 -0.21 1.51
CA ASN A 8 -19.27 1.09 1.37
C ASN A 8 -17.83 0.93 0.87
N VAL A 9 -17.36 1.91 0.11
CA VAL A 9 -15.97 1.95 -0.37
C VAL A 9 -15.41 3.36 -0.20
N ALA A 10 -14.11 3.44 0.05
CA ALA A 10 -13.36 4.68 -0.04
C ALA A 10 -12.01 4.44 -0.70
N PHE A 11 -11.52 5.45 -1.40
CA PHE A 11 -10.17 5.52 -1.93
C PHE A 11 -9.43 6.67 -1.25
N SER A 12 -8.15 6.44 -0.99
CA SER A 12 -7.23 7.47 -0.50
C SER A 12 -5.84 7.21 -1.06
N GLU A 13 -5.07 8.26 -1.24
CA GLU A 13 -3.68 8.21 -1.71
C GLU A 13 -2.80 9.11 -0.85
N VAL A 14 -1.54 8.71 -0.68
CA VAL A 14 -0.55 9.46 0.09
C VAL A 14 0.82 9.37 -0.55
N ASP A 15 1.58 10.46 -0.46
CA ASP A 15 3.00 10.50 -0.86
C ASP A 15 3.86 9.77 0.17
N ILE A 16 4.64 8.81 -0.31
CA ILE A 16 5.58 8.02 0.48
C ILE A 16 7.04 8.27 0.09
N THR A 17 7.30 9.37 -0.62
CA THR A 17 8.64 9.80 -0.99
C THR A 17 9.35 10.42 0.22
N PRO A 18 10.48 9.86 0.70
CA PRO A 18 11.18 10.46 1.83
C PRO A 18 11.87 11.78 1.42
N ASP A 19 11.96 12.70 2.38
CA ASP A 19 12.73 13.94 2.27
C ASP A 19 14.20 13.81 2.71
N PHE A 20 14.63 12.58 2.97
CA PHE A 20 15.98 12.22 3.41
C PHE A 20 16.60 11.17 2.50
N GLN A 21 17.93 11.14 2.45
CA GLN A 21 18.66 10.20 1.62
C GLN A 21 18.48 8.76 2.10
N THR A 22 18.22 7.86 1.14
CA THR A 22 18.05 6.41 1.37
C THR A 22 18.87 5.62 0.37
N GLU A 23 19.07 4.35 0.63
CA GLU A 23 19.50 3.41 -0.41
C GLU A 23 18.32 2.94 -1.24
N LEU A 24 18.55 2.85 -2.55
CA LEU A 24 17.60 2.30 -3.51
C LEU A 24 17.92 0.82 -3.73
N ILE A 25 16.89 0.02 -3.95
CA ILE A 25 17.00 -1.44 -4.10
C ILE A 25 16.51 -1.88 -5.49
N GLY A 26 17.00 -3.04 -5.94
CA GLY A 26 16.47 -3.75 -7.11
C GLY A 26 17.37 -3.74 -8.34
N CYS A 27 18.26 -2.75 -8.50
CA CYS A 27 19.22 -2.69 -9.59
C CYS A 27 20.64 -2.58 -9.07
N TYR A 28 21.59 -3.18 -9.81
CA TYR A 28 23.00 -2.91 -9.55
C TYR A 28 23.30 -1.45 -9.89
N ARG A 29 23.88 -0.74 -8.93
CA ARG A 29 24.33 0.66 -9.03
C ARG A 29 25.71 0.79 -8.42
N GLN A 30 26.55 1.63 -9.01
CA GLN A 30 27.84 1.97 -8.43
C GLN A 30 27.66 2.69 -7.07
N ASP A 31 26.65 3.55 -6.99
CA ASP A 31 26.18 4.18 -5.76
C ASP A 31 24.67 3.96 -5.64
N SER A 32 24.26 3.23 -4.61
CA SER A 32 22.84 2.92 -4.34
C SER A 32 22.09 4.06 -3.66
N ARG A 33 22.78 5.14 -3.26
CA ARG A 33 22.15 6.26 -2.56
C ARG A 33 21.23 7.06 -3.48
N SER A 34 20.10 7.46 -2.95
CA SER A 34 19.19 8.38 -3.64
C SER A 34 19.87 9.74 -3.84
N GLN A 35 19.80 10.27 -5.05
CA GLN A 35 20.42 11.56 -5.44
C GLN A 35 19.36 12.65 -5.69
N GLY A 36 18.10 12.28 -5.70
CA GLY A 36 16.98 13.19 -5.95
C GLY A 36 15.70 12.41 -6.23
N VAL A 37 14.65 13.13 -6.57
CA VAL A 37 13.32 12.59 -6.87
C VAL A 37 12.99 12.93 -8.32
N LEU A 38 12.86 11.92 -9.16
CA LEU A 38 12.39 12.09 -10.54
C LEU A 38 10.85 12.06 -10.58
N HIS A 39 10.25 11.06 -9.92
CA HIS A 39 8.83 10.92 -9.72
C HIS A 39 8.57 10.60 -8.26
N ARG A 40 7.48 11.14 -7.73
CA ARG A 40 7.06 10.81 -6.35
C ARG A 40 6.54 9.39 -6.28
N LEU A 41 6.79 8.76 -5.14
CA LEU A 41 6.25 7.44 -4.80
C LEU A 41 4.93 7.62 -4.08
N SER A 42 3.97 6.75 -4.36
CA SER A 42 2.65 6.78 -3.71
C SER A 42 2.32 5.48 -3.01
N ALA A 43 1.46 5.59 -2.00
CA ALA A 43 0.71 4.48 -1.48
C ALA A 43 -0.78 4.81 -1.59
N GLN A 44 -1.55 3.86 -2.09
CA GLN A 44 -2.99 3.96 -2.30
C GLN A 44 -3.70 2.95 -1.41
N VAL A 45 -4.83 3.35 -0.87
CA VAL A 45 -5.70 2.49 -0.06
C VAL A 45 -7.09 2.48 -0.68
N LEU A 46 -7.57 1.28 -0.96
CA LEU A 46 -8.96 1.00 -1.27
C LEU A 46 -9.56 0.27 -0.07
N LEU A 47 -10.48 0.91 0.62
CA LEU A 47 -11.11 0.40 1.82
C LEU A 47 -12.56 0.03 1.53
N PHE A 48 -12.94 -1.20 1.83
CA PHE A 48 -14.33 -1.67 1.76
C PHE A 48 -14.86 -1.86 3.18
N GLU A 49 -16.12 -1.58 3.37
CA GLU A 49 -16.80 -1.79 4.65
C GLU A 49 -18.16 -2.44 4.45
N ASN A 50 -18.48 -3.41 5.31
CA ASN A 50 -19.80 -4.01 5.44
C ASN A 50 -20.07 -4.37 6.89
N ASN A 51 -21.11 -3.79 7.50
CA ASN A 51 -21.49 -4.04 8.89
C ASN A 51 -20.35 -3.85 9.90
N ASN A 52 -19.54 -2.81 9.74
CA ASN A 52 -18.34 -2.50 10.52
C ASN A 52 -17.18 -3.53 10.36
N ASP A 53 -17.27 -4.41 9.38
CA ASP A 53 -16.13 -5.26 9.00
C ASP A 53 -15.41 -4.63 7.81
N PHE A 54 -14.10 -4.44 7.95
CA PHE A 54 -13.28 -3.71 6.99
C PHE A 54 -12.36 -4.65 6.23
N TYR A 55 -12.21 -4.37 4.92
CA TYR A 55 -11.27 -5.03 4.02
C TYR A 55 -10.42 -3.96 3.36
N CYS A 56 -9.11 -4.08 3.48
CA CYS A 56 -8.16 -3.08 2.99
C CYS A 56 -7.26 -3.68 1.91
N LEU A 57 -7.27 -3.07 0.75
CA LEU A 57 -6.30 -3.31 -0.32
C LEU A 57 -5.40 -2.09 -0.44
N SER A 58 -4.09 -2.28 -0.20
CA SER A 58 -3.09 -1.22 -0.35
C SER A 58 -2.18 -1.51 -1.53
N ALA A 59 -2.04 -0.55 -2.44
CA ALA A 59 -1.04 -0.56 -3.50
C ALA A 59 0.09 0.41 -3.11
N ILE A 60 1.34 -0.06 -3.15
CA ILE A 60 2.49 0.64 -2.57
C ILE A 60 3.63 0.67 -3.60
N ASP A 61 4.16 1.84 -3.90
CA ASP A 61 5.34 1.99 -4.74
C ASP A 61 6.60 1.59 -3.97
N SER A 62 6.94 0.32 -4.08
CA SER A 62 8.11 -0.30 -3.45
C SER A 62 8.49 -1.56 -4.22
N LEU A 63 9.74 -1.99 -4.08
CA LEU A 63 10.16 -3.32 -4.56
C LEU A 63 9.38 -4.44 -3.85
N GLY A 64 9.02 -4.20 -2.59
CA GLY A 64 8.37 -5.13 -1.69
C GLY A 64 8.88 -4.97 -0.27
N LEU A 65 8.28 -5.69 0.65
CA LEU A 65 8.69 -5.80 2.04
C LEU A 65 9.07 -7.25 2.36
N THR A 66 9.97 -7.44 3.31
CA THR A 66 10.21 -8.78 3.87
C THR A 66 8.95 -9.30 4.55
N VAL A 67 8.87 -10.61 4.75
CA VAL A 67 7.74 -11.25 5.46
C VAL A 67 7.50 -10.59 6.82
N SER A 68 8.56 -10.30 7.56
CA SER A 68 8.48 -9.66 8.88
C SER A 68 7.92 -8.23 8.81
N LEU A 69 8.41 -7.39 7.87
CA LEU A 69 7.93 -6.02 7.71
C LEU A 69 6.50 -5.98 7.16
N SER A 70 6.17 -6.88 6.22
CA SER A 70 4.80 -7.03 5.72
C SER A 70 3.83 -7.43 6.83
N ALA A 71 4.23 -8.35 7.70
CA ALA A 71 3.43 -8.75 8.84
C ALA A 71 3.20 -7.58 9.81
N LYS A 72 4.24 -6.81 10.13
CA LYS A 72 4.14 -5.62 10.99
C LYS A 72 3.16 -4.59 10.41
N LEU A 73 3.29 -4.25 9.12
CA LEU A 73 2.42 -3.27 8.47
C LEU A 73 0.96 -3.76 8.41
N ARG A 74 0.74 -5.04 8.06
CA ARG A 74 -0.61 -5.63 8.05
C ARG A 74 -1.23 -5.63 9.43
N SER A 75 -0.47 -5.95 10.48
CA SER A 75 -0.96 -5.92 11.86
C SER A 75 -1.36 -4.51 12.28
N ALA A 76 -0.55 -3.50 11.96
CA ALA A 76 -0.89 -2.10 12.26
C ALA A 76 -2.18 -1.65 11.56
N ILE A 77 -2.37 -2.01 10.28
CA ILE A 77 -3.61 -1.70 9.54
C ILE A 77 -4.81 -2.43 10.16
N ALA A 78 -4.67 -3.73 10.45
CA ALA A 78 -5.74 -4.54 11.02
C ALA A 78 -6.19 -4.01 12.40
N GLU A 79 -5.23 -3.64 13.26
CA GLU A 79 -5.49 -3.02 14.56
C GLU A 79 -6.22 -1.67 14.39
N LYS A 80 -5.75 -0.80 13.51
CA LYS A 80 -6.37 0.51 13.20
C LYS A 80 -7.82 0.38 12.74
N LEU A 81 -8.11 -0.65 11.95
CA LEU A 81 -9.44 -0.92 11.40
C LEU A 81 -10.31 -1.79 12.33
N ASN A 82 -9.72 -2.37 13.37
CA ASN A 82 -10.35 -3.37 14.22
C ASN A 82 -10.92 -4.54 13.38
N THR A 83 -10.08 -5.11 12.50
CA THR A 83 -10.45 -6.19 11.59
C THR A 83 -9.41 -7.33 11.61
N GLN A 84 -9.67 -8.40 10.86
CA GLN A 84 -8.79 -9.56 10.80
C GLN A 84 -7.60 -9.33 9.86
N LEU A 85 -6.45 -9.93 10.17
CA LEU A 85 -5.27 -9.90 9.28
C LEU A 85 -5.53 -10.44 7.88
N SER A 86 -6.45 -11.39 7.74
CA SER A 86 -6.87 -11.96 6.46
C SER A 86 -7.59 -10.95 5.55
N HIS A 87 -8.10 -9.86 6.13
CA HIS A 87 -8.79 -8.79 5.40
C HIS A 87 -7.82 -7.70 4.89
N ILE A 88 -6.53 -7.82 5.17
CA ILE A 88 -5.51 -6.86 4.75
C ILE A 88 -4.66 -7.45 3.64
N MET A 89 -4.71 -6.85 2.46
CA MET A 89 -3.88 -7.19 1.32
C MET A 89 -2.93 -6.04 0.99
N LEU A 90 -1.64 -6.36 0.88
CA LEU A 90 -0.61 -5.43 0.40
C LEU A 90 -0.18 -5.87 -0.99
N ASN A 91 -0.20 -4.95 -1.93
CA ASN A 91 0.32 -5.10 -3.28
C ASN A 91 1.46 -4.12 -3.50
N PHE A 92 2.51 -4.55 -4.20
CA PHE A 92 3.68 -3.72 -4.47
C PHE A 92 3.87 -3.57 -5.98
N SER A 93 4.17 -2.34 -6.44
CA SER A 93 4.45 -2.08 -7.86
C SER A 93 5.75 -2.75 -8.34
N HIS A 94 6.57 -3.23 -7.41
CA HIS A 94 7.88 -3.81 -7.67
C HIS A 94 8.83 -2.83 -8.37
N THR A 95 8.68 -1.53 -8.11
CA THR A 95 9.60 -0.53 -8.63
C THR A 95 11.02 -0.72 -8.09
N HIS A 96 12.02 -0.62 -8.98
CA HIS A 96 13.44 -0.70 -8.62
C HIS A 96 14.06 0.68 -8.32
N SER A 97 13.22 1.68 -8.05
CA SER A 97 13.64 3.05 -7.75
C SER A 97 13.00 3.58 -6.48
N ALA A 98 12.70 2.68 -5.54
CA ALA A 98 12.19 2.99 -4.21
C ALA A 98 13.23 2.69 -3.12
N PRO A 99 13.10 3.30 -1.92
CA PRO A 99 13.96 3.03 -0.79
C PRO A 99 13.96 1.57 -0.34
N ALA A 100 15.11 1.13 0.18
CA ALA A 100 15.28 -0.20 0.78
C ALA A 100 14.97 -0.16 2.30
N PRO A 101 13.83 -0.72 2.77
CA PRO A 101 13.40 -0.58 4.17
C PRO A 101 14.30 -1.25 5.22
N LEU A 102 15.26 -2.06 4.79
CA LEU A 102 16.22 -2.72 5.69
C LEU A 102 17.66 -2.26 5.45
N SER A 103 17.88 -1.23 4.63
CA SER A 103 19.23 -0.76 4.38
C SER A 103 19.82 -0.09 5.61
N PRO A 104 21.17 -0.15 5.79
CA PRO A 104 21.86 0.59 6.83
C PRO A 104 21.65 2.12 6.74
N LEU A 105 21.46 2.62 5.52
CA LEU A 105 21.22 4.04 5.29
C LEU A 105 19.70 4.36 5.38
N ASN A 106 19.26 4.69 6.57
CA ASN A 106 17.90 5.17 6.85
C ASN A 106 16.75 4.18 6.51
N GLY A 107 17.03 2.88 6.32
CA GLY A 107 16.00 1.91 5.98
C GLY A 107 14.91 1.77 7.04
N GLU A 108 15.30 1.68 8.31
CA GLU A 108 14.34 1.62 9.44
C GLU A 108 13.53 2.93 9.55
N ARG A 109 14.21 4.08 9.41
CA ARG A 109 13.54 5.39 9.39
C ARG A 109 12.52 5.47 8.26
N TYR A 110 12.87 4.94 7.08
CA TYR A 110 11.94 4.89 5.95
C TYR A 110 10.74 3.98 6.24
N PHE A 111 10.95 2.80 6.83
CA PHE A 111 9.85 1.91 7.17
C PHE A 111 8.89 2.54 8.18
N CYS A 112 9.40 3.26 9.18
CA CYS A 112 8.57 4.02 10.13
C CYS A 112 7.76 5.10 9.41
N PHE A 113 8.41 5.90 8.56
CA PHE A 113 7.75 6.93 7.75
C PHE A 113 6.67 6.33 6.83
N LEU A 114 7.00 5.28 6.08
CA LEU A 114 6.05 4.56 5.21
C LEU A 114 4.82 4.09 5.99
N THR A 115 5.04 3.46 7.14
CA THR A 115 3.95 2.98 8.00
C THR A 115 3.06 4.14 8.45
N GLU A 116 3.65 5.25 8.92
CA GLU A 116 2.91 6.44 9.35
C GLU A 116 2.06 7.01 8.21
N GLN A 117 2.60 7.15 7.01
CA GLN A 117 1.85 7.67 5.85
C GLN A 117 0.69 6.73 5.47
N ILE A 118 0.92 5.42 5.43
CA ILE A 118 -0.15 4.45 5.15
C ILE A 118 -1.24 4.51 6.22
N MET A 119 -0.89 4.67 7.50
CA MET A 119 -1.88 4.80 8.58
C MET A 119 -2.73 6.06 8.45
N LYS A 120 -2.16 7.19 8.00
CA LYS A 120 -2.91 8.41 7.66
C LYS A 120 -3.84 8.17 6.47
N CYS A 121 -3.36 7.47 5.45
CA CYS A 121 -4.13 7.12 4.27
C CYS A 121 -5.35 6.24 4.63
N VAL A 122 -5.16 5.23 5.47
CA VAL A 122 -6.24 4.36 5.99
C VAL A 122 -7.28 5.17 6.76
N GLU A 123 -6.84 6.10 7.62
CA GLU A 123 -7.74 6.97 8.38
C GLU A 123 -8.57 7.87 7.46
N THR A 124 -7.92 8.48 6.45
CA THR A 124 -8.61 9.31 5.45
C THR A 124 -9.64 8.49 4.67
N ALA A 125 -9.31 7.27 4.24
CA ALA A 125 -10.26 6.39 3.59
C ALA A 125 -11.45 6.07 4.50
N LYS A 126 -11.19 5.74 5.76
CA LYS A 126 -12.26 5.41 6.74
C LYS A 126 -13.26 6.55 6.95
N GLN A 127 -12.81 7.80 6.87
CA GLN A 127 -13.67 8.98 7.01
C GLN A 127 -14.50 9.30 5.77
N ASN A 128 -14.16 8.72 4.60
CA ASN A 128 -14.76 9.05 3.31
C ASN A 128 -15.54 7.88 2.68
N LEU A 129 -15.96 6.90 3.47
CA LEU A 129 -16.74 5.77 3.00
C LEU A 129 -18.08 6.21 2.40
N CYS A 130 -18.41 5.67 1.24
CA CYS A 130 -19.69 5.91 0.58
C CYS A 130 -20.26 4.61 -0.04
N PRO A 131 -21.58 4.47 -0.16
CA PRO A 131 -22.19 3.32 -0.82
C PRO A 131 -21.74 3.20 -2.29
N PHE A 132 -21.54 1.96 -2.76
CA PHE A 132 -21.13 1.70 -4.14
C PHE A 132 -21.83 0.48 -4.75
N LYS A 133 -21.72 0.37 -6.07
CA LYS A 133 -22.09 -0.82 -6.83
C LYS A 133 -20.85 -1.34 -7.55
N LEU A 134 -20.57 -2.62 -7.38
CA LEU A 134 -19.49 -3.30 -8.08
C LEU A 134 -20.05 -4.02 -9.30
N SER A 135 -19.38 -3.85 -10.45
CA SER A 135 -19.56 -4.68 -11.63
C SER A 135 -18.21 -5.21 -12.09
N TRP A 136 -18.22 -6.38 -12.73
CA TRP A 136 -17.02 -6.98 -13.27
C TRP A 136 -17.33 -7.62 -14.63
N SER A 137 -16.31 -7.74 -15.46
CA SER A 137 -16.38 -8.43 -16.74
C SER A 137 -15.08 -9.20 -16.97
N VAL A 138 -15.15 -10.19 -17.85
CA VAL A 138 -13.99 -10.96 -18.30
C VAL A 138 -13.81 -10.74 -19.78
N THR A 139 -12.56 -10.55 -20.20
CA THR A 139 -12.19 -10.45 -21.61
C THR A 139 -10.87 -11.18 -21.84
N ASP A 140 -10.71 -11.72 -23.02
CA ASP A 140 -9.44 -12.29 -23.45
C ASP A 140 -8.60 -11.20 -24.11
N THR A 141 -7.32 -11.12 -23.74
CA THR A 141 -6.37 -10.20 -24.37
C THR A 141 -4.99 -10.84 -24.46
N GLN A 142 -4.27 -10.54 -25.53
CA GLN A 142 -2.88 -10.94 -25.70
C GLN A 142 -1.99 -9.76 -25.30
N ILE A 143 -1.21 -9.95 -24.21
CA ILE A 143 -0.38 -8.88 -23.64
C ILE A 143 1.09 -9.02 -24.01
N GLY A 144 1.52 -10.18 -24.51
CA GLY A 144 2.90 -10.44 -24.92
C GLY A 144 3.03 -11.67 -25.78
N GLU A 145 4.15 -11.75 -26.52
CA GLU A 145 4.61 -12.92 -27.24
C GLU A 145 5.96 -13.36 -26.67
N ASN A 146 6.14 -14.68 -26.51
CA ASN A 146 7.44 -15.28 -26.17
C ASN A 146 8.15 -15.73 -27.46
#